data_c2077029c7c299e02fb47e28177bd432
#
_entry.id   c2077029c7c299e02fb47e28177bd432
#
_cell.length_a   1.000
_cell.length_b   1.000
_cell.length_c   1.000
_cell.angle_alpha   90.00
_cell.angle_beta   90.00
_cell.angle_gamma   90.00
#
_symmetry.space_group_name_H-M   'P 1'
#
loop_
_entity.id
_entity.type
_entity.pdbx_description
1 polymer ?
#
loop_
_entity_poly.entity_id
_entity_poly.type
_entity_poly.pdbx_seq_one_letter_code
_entity_poly.pdbx_strand_id
1 'polypeptide(L)'
;MSNIVAIVGRPNVGKSTLFNRLVGTRKAIVNEESGVTRDRNYGKSSWNGKDFSVIDTGGYVSNSDDIFEEEINKQVILALDEADVILFMVDAEIGVTDLDQNFARLLRNIDKPVYLVANKVDNHERLYEAQDFYRLGIKGDLFCISSVSGSGTGDLLDQVVSHFQENTIEDTDHLPRITIVGRPNVGKSSTINALIGEERNIVTDIAGTTRDTLNTRYNRFGYDFLLVDTAGLRKKAKVSEDVEFYSVMRSIRAIEESDVCILLIDATRGMEAQDLNIFHLIERNRKGVVIVVNKWDLVEKDGKTLIEYEKSLREKIAPFKDVDIIFASALTKQRLLKVLEAALQVYANRTQKIKTTELNRIMLE
;
A
#
# COMPACT_ATOMS: atom_id res chain seq x y z
N MET A 1 11.48 3.15 6.22
CA MET A 1 10.08 2.75 6.53
C MET A 1 9.15 3.67 5.76
N SER A 2 8.05 3.14 5.24
CA SER A 2 7.05 3.95 4.54
C SER A 2 6.14 4.59 5.58
N ASN A 3 6.07 5.92 5.60
CA ASN A 3 5.19 6.64 6.52
C ASN A 3 3.78 6.73 5.89
N ILE A 4 2.75 6.30 6.60
CA ILE A 4 1.37 6.26 6.12
C ILE A 4 0.52 7.26 6.93
N VAL A 5 -0.20 8.12 6.22
CA VAL A 5 -1.14 9.09 6.78
C VAL A 5 -2.56 8.69 6.38
N ALA A 6 -3.42 8.40 7.34
CA ALA A 6 -4.83 8.11 7.08
C ALA A 6 -5.71 9.35 7.31
N ILE A 7 -6.57 9.66 6.35
CA ILE A 7 -7.58 10.71 6.48
C ILE A 7 -8.91 10.02 6.82
N VAL A 8 -9.43 10.30 8.02
CA VAL A 8 -10.66 9.71 8.54
C VAL A 8 -11.68 10.80 8.91
N GLY A 9 -12.94 10.46 8.97
CA GLY A 9 -14.04 11.36 9.32
C GLY A 9 -15.31 11.00 8.56
N ARG A 10 -16.44 11.60 8.96
CA ARG A 10 -17.75 11.37 8.33
C ARG A 10 -17.76 11.73 6.83
N PRO A 11 -18.75 11.27 6.06
CA PRO A 11 -18.93 11.69 4.67
C PRO A 11 -19.03 13.22 4.52
N ASN A 12 -18.58 13.74 3.38
CA ASN A 12 -18.70 15.15 2.96
C ASN A 12 -17.91 16.20 3.80
N VAL A 13 -17.04 15.81 4.71
CA VAL A 13 -16.15 16.75 5.43
C VAL A 13 -15.00 17.28 4.57
N GLY A 14 -14.80 16.75 3.35
CA GLY A 14 -13.77 17.19 2.41
C GLY A 14 -12.51 16.30 2.39
N LYS A 15 -12.59 15.07 2.88
CA LYS A 15 -11.45 14.12 2.88
C LYS A 15 -10.80 13.95 1.50
N SER A 16 -11.61 13.67 0.49
CA SER A 16 -11.12 13.48 -0.89
C SER A 16 -10.56 14.78 -1.50
N THR A 17 -11.06 15.94 -1.05
CA THR A 17 -10.50 17.23 -1.47
C THR A 17 -9.10 17.44 -0.89
N LEU A 18 -8.92 17.16 0.41
CA LEU A 18 -7.61 17.20 1.04
C LEU A 18 -6.66 16.17 0.43
N PHE A 19 -7.12 14.93 0.27
CA PHE A 19 -6.36 13.87 -0.40
C PHE A 19 -5.84 14.30 -1.78
N ASN A 20 -6.74 14.79 -2.64
CA ASN A 20 -6.38 15.25 -3.97
C ASN A 20 -5.37 16.42 -3.93
N ARG A 21 -5.47 17.31 -2.97
CA ARG A 21 -4.51 18.40 -2.78
C ARG A 21 -3.15 17.84 -2.39
N LEU A 22 -3.07 16.97 -1.40
CA LEU A 22 -1.81 16.39 -0.93
C LEU A 22 -1.10 15.58 -2.02
N VAL A 23 -1.84 14.78 -2.78
CA VAL A 23 -1.30 13.98 -3.89
C VAL A 23 -1.03 14.84 -5.13
N GLY A 24 -1.83 15.89 -5.35
CA GLY A 24 -1.73 16.78 -6.52
C GLY A 24 -0.48 17.66 -6.51
N THR A 25 0.07 18.02 -5.36
CA THR A 25 1.32 18.80 -5.25
C THR A 25 2.51 18.08 -5.88
N ARG A 26 2.50 16.75 -5.96
CA ARG A 26 3.55 15.97 -6.62
C ARG A 26 3.36 15.84 -8.14
N LYS A 27 2.11 15.98 -8.65
CA LYS A 27 1.84 15.93 -10.10
C LYS A 27 2.44 17.09 -10.89
N ALA A 28 2.70 18.22 -10.24
CA ALA A 28 3.36 19.36 -10.87
C ALA A 28 4.84 19.11 -11.22
N ILE A 29 5.43 18.01 -10.71
CA ILE A 29 6.85 17.66 -10.90
C ILE A 29 7.04 16.45 -11.85
N VAL A 30 5.97 15.67 -12.13
CA VAL A 30 6.06 14.48 -13.00
C VAL A 30 4.96 14.53 -14.04
N ASN A 31 5.36 14.58 -15.31
CA ASN A 31 4.53 14.72 -16.51
C ASN A 31 3.26 13.87 -16.52
N GLU A 32 2.18 14.49 -16.99
CA GLU A 32 0.89 13.87 -17.27
C GLU A 32 1.02 12.80 -18.36
N GLU A 33 0.93 11.53 -17.99
CA GLU A 33 0.48 10.49 -18.92
C GLU A 33 -0.95 10.09 -18.57
N SER A 34 -1.82 10.47 -19.47
CA SER A 34 -3.25 10.24 -19.48
C SER A 34 -3.54 8.76 -19.69
N GLY A 35 -4.36 8.15 -18.83
CA GLY A 35 -5.01 6.87 -19.16
C GLY A 35 -5.14 5.81 -18.09
N VAL A 36 -4.75 6.03 -16.83
CA VAL A 36 -4.86 5.00 -15.78
C VAL A 36 -5.98 5.35 -14.81
N THR A 37 -6.93 4.42 -14.65
CA THR A 37 -8.00 4.46 -13.64
C THR A 37 -7.43 4.84 -12.27
N ARG A 38 -7.87 5.99 -11.76
CA ARG A 38 -7.50 6.52 -10.45
C ARG A 38 -7.94 5.53 -9.38
N ASP A 39 -6.99 4.92 -8.68
CA ASP A 39 -7.23 4.48 -7.31
C ASP A 39 -7.52 5.75 -6.50
N ARG A 40 -8.82 5.98 -6.23
CA ARG A 40 -9.30 7.23 -5.63
C ARG A 40 -8.87 7.42 -4.19
N ASN A 41 -8.23 6.42 -3.59
CA ASN A 41 -8.09 6.32 -2.13
C ASN A 41 -6.65 6.20 -1.63
N TYR A 42 -5.65 6.08 -2.53
CA TYR A 42 -4.24 5.98 -2.19
C TYR A 42 -3.39 6.88 -3.08
N GLY A 43 -2.47 7.60 -2.47
CA GLY A 43 -1.54 8.46 -3.21
C GLY A 43 -0.28 8.75 -2.42
N LYS A 44 0.78 9.16 -3.12
CA LYS A 44 2.02 9.63 -2.51
C LYS A 44 2.07 11.13 -2.43
N SER A 45 2.59 11.62 -1.33
CA SER A 45 2.87 13.02 -1.08
C SER A 45 4.28 13.19 -0.56
N SER A 46 4.79 14.41 -0.59
CA SER A 46 6.07 14.76 0.02
C SER A 46 5.97 16.15 0.63
N TRP A 47 6.59 16.33 1.80
CA TRP A 47 6.67 17.61 2.48
C TRP A 47 8.01 17.73 3.20
N ASN A 48 8.68 18.88 3.06
CA ASN A 48 10.00 19.13 3.65
C ASN A 48 11.02 18.01 3.42
N GLY A 49 11.01 17.42 2.20
CA GLY A 49 11.93 16.35 1.82
C GLY A 49 11.58 14.95 2.36
N LYS A 50 10.49 14.81 3.13
CA LYS A 50 10.01 13.52 3.64
C LYS A 50 8.86 13.02 2.77
N ASP A 51 9.02 11.82 2.19
CA ASP A 51 7.98 11.14 1.41
C ASP A 51 7.05 10.36 2.34
N PHE A 52 5.76 10.36 2.03
CA PHE A 52 4.74 9.58 2.75
C PHE A 52 3.58 9.21 1.85
N SER A 53 2.82 8.21 2.28
CA SER A 53 1.64 7.73 1.61
C SER A 53 0.39 8.27 2.29
N VAL A 54 -0.60 8.70 1.51
CA VAL A 54 -1.88 9.21 2.02
C VAL A 54 -2.99 8.27 1.62
N ILE A 55 -3.91 8.01 2.55
CA ILE A 55 -5.06 7.15 2.37
C ILE A 55 -6.32 7.91 2.70
N ASP A 56 -7.27 7.95 1.75
CA ASP A 56 -8.63 8.46 1.96
C ASP A 56 -9.58 7.30 2.28
N THR A 57 -10.06 7.24 3.53
CA THR A 57 -11.03 6.21 3.95
C THR A 57 -12.44 6.43 3.39
N GLY A 58 -12.76 7.61 2.86
CA GLY A 58 -14.10 7.96 2.37
C GLY A 58 -14.47 7.44 0.99
N GLY A 59 -13.49 7.04 0.19
CA GLY A 59 -13.73 6.59 -1.18
C GLY A 59 -14.21 5.13 -1.31
N TYR A 60 -14.23 4.38 -0.23
CA TYR A 60 -14.68 2.97 -0.19
C TYR A 60 -16.17 2.82 0.16
N VAL A 61 -16.84 3.94 0.50
CA VAL A 61 -18.26 3.94 0.88
C VAL A 61 -19.07 4.48 -0.28
N SER A 62 -19.46 3.62 -1.21
CA SER A 62 -20.42 3.94 -2.25
C SER A 62 -21.51 2.88 -2.32
N ASN A 63 -22.77 3.33 -2.09
CA ASN A 63 -24.02 2.71 -2.51
C ASN A 63 -24.70 1.64 -1.64
N SER A 64 -24.98 1.88 -0.35
CA SER A 64 -26.21 1.33 0.26
C SER A 64 -26.52 1.97 1.61
N ASP A 65 -27.75 2.36 1.82
CA ASP A 65 -28.17 3.19 2.95
C ASP A 65 -28.38 2.45 4.29
N ASP A 66 -28.33 1.11 4.35
CA ASP A 66 -28.69 0.32 5.55
C ASP A 66 -27.60 -0.61 6.14
N ILE A 67 -26.41 -0.73 5.49
CA ILE A 67 -25.30 -1.55 6.00
C ILE A 67 -24.15 -0.65 6.49
N PHE A 68 -24.40 0.63 6.59
CA PHE A 68 -23.44 1.73 6.57
C PHE A 68 -22.53 1.82 7.79
N GLU A 69 -23.03 1.62 9.01
CA GLU A 69 -22.24 1.90 10.21
C GLU A 69 -21.18 0.83 10.52
N GLU A 70 -21.49 -0.44 10.31
CA GLU A 70 -20.55 -1.52 10.61
C GLU A 70 -19.41 -1.62 9.59
N GLU A 71 -19.69 -1.43 8.29
CA GLU A 71 -18.66 -1.47 7.26
C GLU A 71 -17.75 -0.24 7.29
N ILE A 72 -18.29 0.96 7.54
CA ILE A 72 -17.50 2.18 7.75
C ILE A 72 -16.57 1.99 8.94
N ASN A 73 -17.07 1.48 10.05
CA ASN A 73 -16.29 1.26 11.25
C ASN A 73 -15.16 0.23 11.02
N LYS A 74 -15.42 -0.84 10.29
CA LYS A 74 -14.41 -1.85 9.96
C LYS A 74 -13.28 -1.28 9.10
N GLN A 75 -13.62 -0.55 8.05
CA GLN A 75 -12.63 0.04 7.13
C GLN A 75 -11.79 1.14 7.82
N VAL A 76 -12.43 1.94 8.66
CA VAL A 76 -11.73 2.95 9.45
C VAL A 76 -10.76 2.29 10.42
N ILE A 77 -11.20 1.26 11.18
CA ILE A 77 -10.33 0.55 12.12
C ILE A 77 -9.09 -0.01 11.41
N LEU A 78 -9.26 -0.59 10.23
CA LEU A 78 -8.16 -1.14 9.45
C LEU A 78 -7.18 -0.06 8.95
N ALA A 79 -7.69 1.09 8.50
CA ALA A 79 -6.85 2.23 8.12
C ALA A 79 -6.11 2.79 9.34
N LEU A 80 -6.75 2.81 10.50
CA LEU A 80 -6.16 3.25 11.76
C LEU A 80 -5.04 2.31 12.22
N ASP A 81 -5.17 1.00 12.01
CA ASP A 81 -4.14 0.02 12.37
C ASP A 81 -2.87 0.19 11.52
N GLU A 82 -3.00 0.51 10.25
CA GLU A 82 -1.87 0.61 9.32
C GLU A 82 -1.26 2.04 9.26
N ALA A 83 -1.99 3.07 9.68
CA ALA A 83 -1.49 4.45 9.64
C ALA A 83 -0.44 4.71 10.73
N ASP A 84 0.56 5.53 10.41
CA ASP A 84 1.54 6.07 11.36
C ASP A 84 1.04 7.38 11.97
N VAL A 85 0.26 8.16 11.20
CA VAL A 85 -0.39 9.40 11.61
C VAL A 85 -1.84 9.42 11.11
N ILE A 86 -2.76 9.91 11.92
CA ILE A 86 -4.18 9.96 11.62
C ILE A 86 -4.65 11.41 11.57
N LEU A 87 -5.31 11.80 10.47
CA LEU A 87 -5.98 13.07 10.30
C LEU A 87 -7.48 12.87 10.47
N PHE A 88 -8.02 13.26 11.62
CA PHE A 88 -9.46 13.23 11.88
C PHE A 88 -10.11 14.52 11.39
N MET A 89 -10.76 14.44 10.23
CA MET A 89 -11.39 15.60 9.60
C MET A 89 -12.82 15.81 10.07
N VAL A 90 -13.12 17.05 10.40
CA VAL A 90 -14.46 17.57 10.76
C VAL A 90 -14.79 18.78 9.90
N ASP A 91 -16.06 19.14 9.83
CA ASP A 91 -16.59 20.22 8.99
C ASP A 91 -16.97 21.43 9.84
N ALA A 92 -16.23 22.53 9.70
CA ALA A 92 -16.45 23.76 10.46
C ALA A 92 -17.80 24.47 10.12
N GLU A 93 -18.37 24.22 8.92
CA GLU A 93 -19.67 24.80 8.55
C GLU A 93 -20.85 24.15 9.27
N ILE A 94 -20.72 22.86 9.59
CA ILE A 94 -21.82 22.08 10.20
C ILE A 94 -21.67 22.02 11.73
N GLY A 95 -20.42 22.12 12.22
CA GLY A 95 -20.12 21.91 13.63
C GLY A 95 -20.08 20.43 14.04
N VAL A 96 -20.07 20.18 15.34
CA VAL A 96 -19.95 18.84 15.92
C VAL A 96 -21.24 18.05 15.72
N THR A 97 -21.15 16.85 15.14
CA THR A 97 -22.26 15.92 14.94
C THR A 97 -22.08 14.64 15.77
N ASP A 98 -23.15 13.84 15.90
CA ASP A 98 -23.10 12.54 16.60
C ASP A 98 -22.13 11.56 15.91
N LEU A 99 -22.03 11.61 14.58
CA LEU A 99 -21.05 10.82 13.84
C LEU A 99 -19.62 11.22 14.19
N ASP A 100 -19.33 12.50 14.34
CA ASP A 100 -18.02 12.99 14.77
C ASP A 100 -17.68 12.50 16.19
N GLN A 101 -18.69 12.46 17.08
CA GLN A 101 -18.51 11.90 18.43
C GLN A 101 -18.24 10.40 18.41
N ASN A 102 -18.87 9.64 17.52
CA ASN A 102 -18.62 8.20 17.36
C ASN A 102 -17.19 7.94 16.89
N PHE A 103 -16.71 8.66 15.86
CA PHE A 103 -15.33 8.61 15.42
C PHE A 103 -14.36 9.00 16.55
N ALA A 104 -14.65 10.07 17.28
CA ALA A 104 -13.81 10.52 18.39
C ALA A 104 -13.66 9.46 19.48
N ARG A 105 -14.74 8.70 19.81
CA ARG A 105 -14.68 7.59 20.79
C ARG A 105 -13.69 6.50 20.35
N LEU A 106 -13.67 6.14 19.06
CA LEU A 106 -12.71 5.17 18.52
C LEU A 106 -11.29 5.69 18.59
N LEU A 107 -11.09 6.95 18.21
CA LEU A 107 -9.76 7.56 18.08
C LEU A 107 -9.10 7.86 19.43
N ARG A 108 -9.86 8.12 20.50
CA ARG A 108 -9.32 8.39 21.84
C ARG A 108 -8.50 7.26 22.43
N ASN A 109 -8.78 6.01 22.01
CA ASN A 109 -8.14 4.81 22.53
C ASN A 109 -6.96 4.33 21.69
N ILE A 110 -6.61 5.07 20.63
CA ILE A 110 -5.52 4.73 19.73
C ILE A 110 -4.22 5.34 20.26
N ASP A 111 -3.19 4.49 20.34
CA ASP A 111 -1.85 4.90 20.76
C ASP A 111 -1.00 5.34 19.54
N LYS A 112 -1.55 6.26 18.74
CA LYS A 112 -0.88 6.86 17.57
C LYS A 112 -1.18 8.37 17.55
N PRO A 113 -0.35 9.19 16.88
CA PRO A 113 -0.64 10.60 16.67
C PRO A 113 -1.96 10.78 15.90
N VAL A 114 -2.92 11.46 16.53
CA VAL A 114 -4.21 11.82 15.93
C VAL A 114 -4.31 13.35 15.92
N TYR A 115 -4.44 13.93 14.74
CA TYR A 115 -4.65 15.37 14.58
C TYR A 115 -6.11 15.66 14.23
N LEU A 116 -6.72 16.54 15.00
CA LEU A 116 -8.07 17.04 14.71
C LEU A 116 -7.95 18.14 13.65
N VAL A 117 -8.64 17.96 12.52
CA VAL A 117 -8.55 18.84 11.36
C VAL A 117 -9.93 19.42 11.04
N ALA A 118 -10.18 20.67 11.44
CA ALA A 118 -11.37 21.41 11.07
C ALA A 118 -11.20 21.96 9.65
N ASN A 119 -11.95 21.41 8.72
CA ASN A 119 -11.93 21.83 7.31
C ASN A 119 -13.01 22.87 7.03
N LYS A 120 -12.88 23.56 5.89
CA LYS A 120 -13.75 24.65 5.41
C LYS A 120 -13.66 25.91 6.27
N VAL A 121 -12.52 26.14 6.90
CA VAL A 121 -12.25 27.36 7.65
C VAL A 121 -11.69 28.40 6.68
N ASP A 122 -12.56 29.16 6.05
CA ASP A 122 -12.21 30.15 5.03
C ASP A 122 -12.21 31.59 5.55
N ASN A 123 -12.67 31.82 6.77
CA ASN A 123 -12.73 33.13 7.40
C ASN A 123 -12.45 33.09 8.91
N HIS A 124 -12.26 34.27 9.51
CA HIS A 124 -11.97 34.38 10.94
C HIS A 124 -13.11 33.95 11.86
N GLU A 125 -14.36 34.09 11.43
CA GLU A 125 -15.53 33.70 12.21
C GLU A 125 -15.55 32.18 12.42
N ARG A 126 -15.33 31.42 11.34
CA ARG A 126 -15.22 29.94 11.40
C ARG A 126 -14.02 29.46 12.22
N LEU A 127 -12.98 30.26 12.32
CA LEU A 127 -11.82 29.92 13.18
C LEU A 127 -12.25 29.90 14.68
N TYR A 128 -13.14 30.77 15.09
CA TYR A 128 -13.68 30.76 16.46
C TYR A 128 -14.65 29.60 16.66
N GLU A 129 -15.53 29.34 15.68
CA GLU A 129 -16.48 28.22 15.74
C GLU A 129 -15.77 26.87 15.79
N ALA A 130 -14.65 26.73 15.11
CA ALA A 130 -13.83 25.51 15.12
C ALA A 130 -13.33 25.12 16.53
N GLN A 131 -13.26 26.08 17.48
CA GLN A 131 -12.85 25.77 18.85
C GLN A 131 -13.82 24.80 19.56
N ASP A 132 -15.07 24.74 19.12
CA ASP A 132 -16.07 23.80 19.66
C ASP A 132 -15.67 22.33 19.46
N PHE A 133 -14.81 22.04 18.47
CA PHE A 133 -14.34 20.68 18.21
C PHE A 133 -13.41 20.13 19.30
N TYR A 134 -12.87 20.95 20.18
CA TYR A 134 -12.14 20.47 21.37
C TYR A 134 -13.03 19.59 22.28
N ARG A 135 -14.37 19.74 22.21
CA ARG A 135 -15.33 18.87 22.92
C ARG A 135 -15.24 17.40 22.50
N LEU A 136 -14.68 17.10 21.31
CA LEU A 136 -14.46 15.74 20.86
C LEU A 136 -13.38 15.03 21.70
N GLY A 137 -12.57 15.75 22.48
CA GLY A 137 -11.61 15.19 23.42
C GLY A 137 -10.51 14.37 22.75
N ILE A 138 -10.12 14.73 21.55
CA ILE A 138 -8.96 14.16 20.88
C ILE A 138 -7.70 14.74 21.51
N LYS A 139 -6.74 13.89 21.82
CA LYS A 139 -5.43 14.30 22.35
C LYS A 139 -4.61 14.86 21.18
N GLY A 140 -4.38 16.15 21.15
CA GLY A 140 -3.56 16.79 20.10
C GLY A 140 -4.09 18.16 19.71
N ASP A 141 -3.37 18.82 18.82
CA ASP A 141 -3.70 20.15 18.34
C ASP A 141 -4.86 20.12 17.34
N LEU A 142 -5.66 21.19 17.32
CA LEU A 142 -6.66 21.45 16.32
C LEU A 142 -6.05 22.27 15.17
N PHE A 143 -6.10 21.73 13.98
CA PHE A 143 -5.68 22.41 12.75
C PHE A 143 -6.90 22.90 11.99
N CYS A 144 -6.98 24.21 11.79
CA CYS A 144 -8.01 24.85 10.99
C CYS A 144 -7.50 25.01 9.56
N ILE A 145 -8.13 24.33 8.60
CA ILE A 145 -7.69 24.34 7.21
C ILE A 145 -8.84 24.65 6.24
N SER A 146 -8.49 25.05 5.04
CA SER A 146 -9.36 24.99 3.88
C SER A 146 -8.73 24.07 2.83
N SER A 147 -9.29 22.89 2.63
CA SER A 147 -8.81 21.93 1.64
C SER A 147 -8.93 22.47 0.20
N VAL A 148 -9.84 23.42 -0.03
CA VAL A 148 -10.05 24.04 -1.36
C VAL A 148 -9.00 25.09 -1.64
N SER A 149 -8.74 26.02 -0.72
CA SER A 149 -7.73 27.09 -0.91
C SER A 149 -6.30 26.64 -0.56
N GLY A 150 -6.15 25.70 0.37
CA GLY A 150 -4.87 25.24 0.92
C GLY A 150 -4.43 26.01 2.16
N SER A 151 -5.23 26.95 2.64
CA SER A 151 -4.93 27.67 3.88
C SER A 151 -4.79 26.71 5.06
N GLY A 152 -3.79 26.92 5.93
CA GLY A 152 -3.53 26.10 7.12
C GLY A 152 -2.96 24.71 6.86
N THR A 153 -2.85 24.26 5.61
CA THR A 153 -2.34 22.91 5.31
C THR A 153 -0.83 22.79 5.54
N GLY A 154 -0.08 23.88 5.46
CA GLY A 154 1.36 23.89 5.71
C GLY A 154 1.69 23.52 7.16
N ASP A 155 1.08 24.20 8.12
CA ASP A 155 1.28 23.94 9.55
C ASP A 155 0.89 22.52 9.94
N LEU A 156 -0.23 22.02 9.36
CA LEU A 156 -0.65 20.63 9.53
C LEU A 156 0.42 19.66 9.02
N LEU A 157 0.95 19.90 7.83
CA LEU A 157 1.95 19.01 7.21
C LEU A 157 3.29 19.06 7.94
N ASP A 158 3.72 20.22 8.45
CA ASP A 158 4.92 20.34 9.28
C ASP A 158 4.81 19.45 10.51
N GLN A 159 3.64 19.45 11.14
CA GLN A 159 3.40 18.62 12.31
C GLN A 159 3.31 17.14 11.96
N VAL A 160 2.66 16.77 10.85
CA VAL A 160 2.60 15.39 10.35
C VAL A 160 3.99 14.83 10.13
N VAL A 161 4.86 15.55 9.40
CA VAL A 161 6.20 15.05 9.07
C VAL A 161 7.17 15.08 10.27
N SER A 162 6.85 15.79 11.35
CA SER A 162 7.63 15.77 12.58
C SER A 162 7.64 14.40 13.26
N HIS A 163 6.57 13.62 13.07
CA HIS A 163 6.45 12.24 13.58
C HIS A 163 7.16 11.20 12.72
N PHE A 164 7.54 11.56 11.50
CA PHE A 164 8.26 10.63 10.65
C PHE A 164 9.70 10.50 11.11
N GLN A 165 10.07 9.32 11.54
CA GLN A 165 11.43 9.00 11.87
C GLN A 165 12.31 9.27 10.64
N GLU A 166 13.43 9.93 10.83
CA GLU A 166 14.45 9.97 9.80
C GLU A 166 14.80 8.53 9.49
N ASN A 167 14.78 8.18 8.19
CA ASN A 167 15.31 6.91 7.73
C ASN A 167 16.83 6.92 8.00
N THR A 168 17.22 6.67 9.24
CA THR A 168 18.53 6.15 9.51
C THR A 168 18.51 4.76 8.88
N ILE A 169 18.94 4.71 7.63
CA ILE A 169 19.36 3.48 6.99
C ILE A 169 20.52 3.01 7.86
N GLU A 170 20.22 2.19 8.84
CA GLU A 170 21.25 1.31 9.37
C GLU A 170 21.64 0.43 8.20
N ASP A 171 22.84 0.64 7.73
CA ASP A 171 23.48 0.07 6.55
C ASP A 171 23.82 -1.43 6.76
N THR A 172 22.95 -2.15 7.45
CA THR A 172 23.24 -3.49 7.96
C THR A 172 22.67 -4.62 7.12
N ASP A 173 21.80 -4.38 6.13
CA ASP A 173 21.32 -5.47 5.28
C ASP A 173 21.19 -5.08 3.81
N HIS A 174 22.26 -5.35 3.04
CA HIS A 174 22.25 -5.35 1.57
C HIS A 174 21.41 -6.49 0.97
N LEU A 175 20.58 -7.16 1.78
CA LEU A 175 19.77 -8.27 1.29
C LEU A 175 18.57 -7.76 0.50
N PRO A 176 18.27 -8.37 -0.66
CA PRO A 176 17.06 -8.06 -1.42
C PRO A 176 15.79 -8.22 -0.55
N ARG A 177 14.87 -7.27 -0.61
CA ARG A 177 13.58 -7.33 0.05
C ARG A 177 12.52 -7.74 -0.96
N ILE A 178 11.93 -8.90 -0.78
CA ILE A 178 10.94 -9.48 -1.69
C ILE A 178 9.62 -9.62 -0.96
N THR A 179 8.51 -9.22 -1.60
CA THR A 179 7.16 -9.45 -1.10
C THR A 179 6.32 -10.24 -2.08
N ILE A 180 5.31 -10.96 -1.56
CA ILE A 180 4.33 -11.70 -2.36
C ILE A 180 2.98 -11.01 -2.19
N VAL A 181 2.46 -10.48 -3.29
CA VAL A 181 1.19 -9.75 -3.35
C VAL A 181 0.22 -10.39 -4.35
N GLY A 182 -1.04 -10.01 -4.29
CA GLY A 182 -2.10 -10.51 -5.16
C GLY A 182 -3.43 -10.55 -4.43
N ARG A 183 -4.51 -10.82 -5.16
CA ARG A 183 -5.88 -10.92 -4.64
C ARG A 183 -6.03 -11.96 -3.50
N PRO A 184 -7.10 -11.91 -2.73
CA PRO A 184 -7.48 -13.01 -1.84
C PRO A 184 -7.56 -14.34 -2.60
N ASN A 185 -7.18 -15.43 -1.95
CA ASN A 185 -7.29 -16.81 -2.46
C ASN A 185 -6.47 -17.17 -3.71
N VAL A 186 -5.56 -16.31 -4.19
CA VAL A 186 -4.62 -16.64 -5.29
C VAL A 186 -3.50 -17.60 -4.87
N GLY A 187 -3.39 -17.92 -3.57
CA GLY A 187 -2.42 -18.88 -3.04
C GLY A 187 -1.17 -18.25 -2.40
N LYS A 188 -1.22 -16.98 -1.95
CA LYS A 188 -0.09 -16.31 -1.28
C LYS A 188 0.45 -17.11 -0.11
N SER A 189 -0.41 -17.48 0.85
CA SER A 189 -0.01 -18.26 2.03
C SER A 189 0.53 -19.64 1.65
N SER A 190 -0.07 -20.30 0.65
CA SER A 190 0.40 -21.59 0.15
C SER A 190 1.78 -21.48 -0.49
N THR A 191 2.04 -20.41 -1.26
CA THR A 191 3.34 -20.15 -1.88
C THR A 191 4.41 -19.91 -0.81
N ILE A 192 4.13 -19.09 0.21
CA ILE A 192 5.05 -18.85 1.31
C ILE A 192 5.33 -20.12 2.08
N ASN A 193 4.31 -20.90 2.42
CA ASN A 193 4.48 -22.17 3.13
C ASN A 193 5.28 -23.18 2.29
N ALA A 194 5.08 -23.22 0.97
CA ALA A 194 5.84 -24.08 0.08
C ALA A 194 7.31 -23.67 -0.03
N LEU A 195 7.61 -22.36 0.05
CA LEU A 195 8.97 -21.83 0.03
C LEU A 195 9.69 -22.03 1.36
N ILE A 196 9.03 -21.72 2.49
CA ILE A 196 9.65 -21.80 3.82
C ILE A 196 9.78 -23.25 4.29
N GLY A 197 8.84 -24.14 3.90
CA GLY A 197 8.79 -25.55 4.31
C GLY A 197 8.28 -25.73 5.75
N GLU A 198 8.01 -26.99 6.14
CA GLU A 198 7.50 -27.34 7.48
C GLU A 198 8.56 -27.33 8.59
N GLU A 199 9.84 -27.30 8.26
CA GLU A 199 10.93 -27.31 9.25
C GLU A 199 11.25 -25.88 9.73
N ARG A 200 10.80 -25.60 10.94
CA ARG A 200 10.86 -24.31 11.66
C ARG A 200 12.27 -23.79 12.01
N ASN A 201 13.36 -24.42 11.60
CA ASN A 201 14.66 -24.23 12.25
C ASN A 201 15.66 -23.31 11.55
N ILE A 202 15.32 -22.63 10.42
CA ILE A 202 16.29 -21.78 9.71
C ILE A 202 15.68 -20.43 9.30
N VAL A 203 14.58 -20.02 9.91
CA VAL A 203 13.97 -18.73 9.68
C VAL A 203 14.13 -17.90 10.94
N THR A 204 15.12 -17.02 10.95
CA THR A 204 15.26 -16.02 12.03
C THR A 204 14.26 -14.92 11.76
N ASP A 205 13.25 -14.80 12.64
CA ASP A 205 12.40 -13.63 12.69
C ASP A 205 13.28 -12.47 13.16
N ILE A 206 13.65 -11.58 12.23
CA ILE A 206 14.36 -10.36 12.59
C ILE A 206 13.27 -9.39 13.08
N ALA A 207 13.15 -9.28 14.39
CA ALA A 207 12.36 -8.23 15.02
C ALA A 207 13.06 -6.90 14.74
N GLY A 208 12.63 -6.22 13.69
CA GLY A 208 12.98 -4.81 13.48
C GLY A 208 12.25 -3.97 14.52
N THR A 209 12.97 -3.04 15.10
CA THR A 209 12.52 -2.04 16.07
C THR A 209 11.15 -1.47 15.72
N THR A 210 10.20 -1.67 16.63
CA THR A 210 8.89 -1.02 16.75
C THR A 210 7.87 -1.25 15.64
N ARG A 211 6.87 -2.12 15.97
CA ARG A 211 5.54 -2.32 15.38
C ARG A 211 5.44 -3.16 14.10
N ASP A 212 5.33 -4.49 14.32
CA ASP A 212 4.51 -5.46 13.56
C ASP A 212 4.85 -5.91 12.14
N THR A 213 5.92 -5.51 11.48
CA THR A 213 6.38 -6.18 10.25
C THR A 213 7.43 -7.24 10.57
N LEU A 214 7.00 -8.48 10.69
CA LEU A 214 7.91 -9.62 10.79
C LEU A 214 8.49 -9.93 9.41
N ASN A 215 9.66 -9.39 9.12
CA ASN A 215 10.44 -9.78 7.96
C ASN A 215 11.12 -11.13 8.24
N THR A 216 11.01 -12.05 7.32
CA THR A 216 11.58 -13.38 7.45
C THR A 216 12.76 -13.53 6.50
N ARG A 217 13.97 -13.78 7.02
CA ARG A 217 15.13 -14.08 6.17
C ARG A 217 14.99 -15.47 5.58
N TYR A 218 15.09 -15.54 4.26
CA TYR A 218 15.16 -16.78 3.50
C TYR A 218 16.60 -17.03 3.08
N ASN A 219 17.21 -18.12 3.58
CA ASN A 219 18.57 -18.51 3.23
C ASN A 219 18.58 -20.01 2.92
N ARG A 220 18.21 -20.38 1.69
CA ARG A 220 18.17 -21.77 1.22
C ARG A 220 18.47 -21.86 -0.27
N PHE A 221 18.95 -23.00 -0.71
CA PHE A 221 19.24 -23.30 -2.13
C PHE A 221 20.15 -22.28 -2.81
N GLY A 222 21.02 -21.61 -2.03
CA GLY A 222 21.89 -20.57 -2.54
C GLY A 222 21.26 -19.19 -2.70
N TYR A 223 20.00 -19.01 -2.29
CA TYR A 223 19.30 -17.73 -2.28
C TYR A 223 19.30 -17.14 -0.86
N ASP A 224 19.61 -15.84 -0.75
CA ASP A 224 19.59 -15.09 0.52
C ASP A 224 18.90 -13.75 0.33
N PHE A 225 17.73 -13.58 0.97
CA PHE A 225 16.89 -12.39 0.85
C PHE A 225 15.90 -12.27 2.03
N LEU A 226 15.28 -11.12 2.19
CA LEU A 226 14.24 -10.86 3.17
C LEU A 226 12.84 -10.97 2.53
N LEU A 227 11.99 -11.83 3.07
CA LEU A 227 10.56 -11.85 2.77
C LEU A 227 9.85 -10.83 3.66
N VAL A 228 9.22 -9.82 3.03
CA VAL A 228 8.49 -8.74 3.70
C VAL A 228 7.04 -9.17 3.98
N ASP A 229 6.50 -8.80 5.15
CA ASP A 229 5.11 -9.04 5.60
C ASP A 229 4.69 -10.51 5.67
N THR A 230 5.54 -11.37 6.16
CA THR A 230 5.19 -12.79 6.34
C THR A 230 4.18 -13.02 7.47
N ALA A 231 4.15 -12.16 8.50
CA ALA A 231 3.24 -12.30 9.65
C ALA A 231 1.77 -12.13 9.29
N GLY A 232 1.46 -11.18 8.41
CA GLY A 232 0.11 -10.97 7.92
C GLY A 232 -0.44 -12.16 7.15
N LEU A 233 0.42 -12.87 6.45
CA LEU A 233 0.06 -14.05 5.67
C LEU A 233 -0.06 -15.32 6.53
N ARG A 234 0.67 -15.41 7.67
CA ARG A 234 0.58 -16.53 8.62
C ARG A 234 -0.64 -16.45 9.55
N LYS A 235 -1.00 -15.25 10.03
CA LYS A 235 -2.17 -15.06 10.92
C LYS A 235 -3.52 -15.33 10.25
N LYS A 236 -3.61 -15.19 8.93
CA LYS A 236 -4.86 -15.36 8.14
C LYS A 236 -5.40 -16.78 8.04
N ALA A 237 -4.67 -17.80 8.45
CA ALA A 237 -5.20 -19.17 8.49
C ALA A 237 -6.37 -19.35 9.50
N LYS A 238 -6.71 -18.33 10.30
CA LYS A 238 -7.68 -18.42 11.41
C LYS A 238 -8.85 -17.43 11.40
N VAL A 239 -8.94 -16.45 10.46
CA VAL A 239 -10.00 -15.43 10.48
C VAL A 239 -10.68 -15.33 9.11
N SER A 240 -12.01 -15.49 9.11
CA SER A 240 -12.90 -15.52 7.95
C SER A 240 -13.32 -14.12 7.47
N GLU A 241 -13.51 -13.99 6.17
CA GLU A 241 -14.40 -13.15 5.34
C GLU A 241 -14.32 -11.62 5.29
N ASP A 242 -13.82 -10.86 6.26
CA ASP A 242 -13.79 -9.37 6.20
C ASP A 242 -12.47 -8.82 5.58
N VAL A 243 -12.00 -9.42 4.49
CA VAL A 243 -10.56 -9.53 4.19
C VAL A 243 -10.08 -8.64 3.04
N GLU A 244 -10.99 -7.99 2.30
CA GLU A 244 -10.59 -7.36 1.04
C GLU A 244 -9.80 -6.05 1.24
N PHE A 245 -10.30 -5.16 2.06
CA PHE A 245 -9.64 -3.87 2.33
C PHE A 245 -8.33 -4.02 3.11
N TYR A 246 -8.33 -4.86 4.15
CA TYR A 246 -7.12 -5.18 4.92
C TYR A 246 -6.00 -5.77 4.05
N SER A 247 -6.40 -6.56 3.05
CA SER A 247 -5.45 -7.12 2.08
C SER A 247 -4.80 -6.04 1.22
N VAL A 248 -5.54 -5.00 0.81
CA VAL A 248 -5.03 -3.90 -0.03
C VAL A 248 -4.05 -3.04 0.76
N MET A 249 -4.39 -2.63 1.97
CA MET A 249 -3.55 -1.77 2.81
C MET A 249 -2.22 -2.41 3.16
N ARG A 250 -2.25 -3.68 3.58
CA ARG A 250 -1.02 -4.46 3.80
C ARG A 250 -0.19 -4.64 2.54
N SER A 251 -0.87 -4.88 1.41
CA SER A 251 -0.17 -4.99 0.13
C SER A 251 0.54 -3.69 -0.22
N ILE A 252 -0.05 -2.53 0.08
CA ILE A 252 0.58 -1.23 -0.12
C ILE A 252 1.87 -1.12 0.70
N ARG A 253 1.80 -1.39 2.01
CA ARG A 253 2.97 -1.31 2.90
C ARG A 253 4.06 -2.30 2.49
N ALA A 254 3.66 -3.55 2.23
CA ALA A 254 4.59 -4.58 1.78
C ALA A 254 5.28 -4.21 0.45
N ILE A 255 4.54 -3.64 -0.51
CA ILE A 255 5.09 -3.13 -1.77
C ILE A 255 6.08 -2.00 -1.49
N GLU A 256 5.74 -1.04 -0.63
CA GLU A 256 6.60 0.11 -0.34
C GLU A 256 7.92 -0.29 0.35
N GLU A 257 7.88 -1.29 1.23
CA GLU A 257 9.05 -1.79 1.96
C GLU A 257 9.92 -2.76 1.14
N SER A 258 9.41 -3.30 0.03
CA SER A 258 10.12 -4.27 -0.80
C SER A 258 10.94 -3.61 -1.92
N ASP A 259 11.88 -4.38 -2.48
CA ASP A 259 12.61 -4.03 -3.71
C ASP A 259 11.94 -4.67 -4.93
N VAL A 260 11.45 -5.91 -4.76
CA VAL A 260 10.80 -6.69 -5.80
C VAL A 260 9.50 -7.30 -5.26
N CYS A 261 8.45 -7.21 -6.07
CA CYS A 261 7.14 -7.78 -5.77
C CYS A 261 6.87 -8.99 -6.67
N ILE A 262 6.48 -10.10 -6.07
CA ILE A 262 5.95 -11.26 -6.77
C ILE A 262 4.43 -11.13 -6.79
N LEU A 263 3.87 -10.78 -7.95
CA LEU A 263 2.42 -10.66 -8.15
C LEU A 263 1.83 -12.02 -8.51
N LEU A 264 1.09 -12.62 -7.58
CA LEU A 264 0.41 -13.89 -7.79
C LEU A 264 -0.96 -13.68 -8.47
N ILE A 265 -1.22 -14.43 -9.54
CA ILE A 265 -2.47 -14.47 -10.27
C ILE A 265 -3.01 -15.90 -10.22
N ASP A 266 -4.33 -16.06 -10.09
CA ASP A 266 -5.00 -17.37 -10.17
C ASP A 266 -5.16 -17.80 -11.64
N ALA A 267 -4.52 -18.89 -12.04
CA ALA A 267 -4.56 -19.38 -13.41
C ALA A 267 -5.99 -19.71 -13.88
N THR A 268 -6.88 -20.12 -12.98
CA THR A 268 -8.25 -20.50 -13.32
C THR A 268 -9.17 -19.32 -13.61
N ARG A 269 -8.80 -18.11 -13.12
CA ARG A 269 -9.59 -16.87 -13.27
C ARG A 269 -8.94 -15.87 -14.22
N GLY A 270 -7.65 -16.00 -14.46
CA GLY A 270 -6.87 -15.03 -15.21
C GLY A 270 -6.60 -13.74 -14.45
N MET A 271 -6.08 -12.76 -15.16
CA MET A 271 -5.81 -11.43 -14.60
C MET A 271 -7.08 -10.59 -14.61
N GLU A 272 -7.57 -10.21 -13.45
CA GLU A 272 -8.76 -9.37 -13.24
C GLU A 272 -8.36 -7.93 -12.92
N ALA A 273 -9.35 -7.02 -12.85
CA ALA A 273 -9.12 -5.60 -12.59
C ALA A 273 -8.34 -5.33 -11.29
N GLN A 274 -8.59 -6.11 -10.24
CA GLN A 274 -7.88 -5.97 -8.97
C GLN A 274 -6.40 -6.37 -9.06
N ASP A 275 -6.04 -7.37 -9.90
CA ASP A 275 -4.64 -7.73 -10.15
C ASP A 275 -3.92 -6.61 -10.91
N LEU A 276 -4.60 -5.98 -11.87
CA LEU A 276 -4.09 -4.82 -12.61
C LEU A 276 -3.87 -3.63 -11.69
N ASN A 277 -4.78 -3.38 -10.75
CA ASN A 277 -4.61 -2.31 -9.76
C ASN A 277 -3.37 -2.54 -8.89
N ILE A 278 -3.13 -3.78 -8.44
CA ILE A 278 -1.91 -4.14 -7.70
C ILE A 278 -0.67 -3.97 -8.58
N PHE A 279 -0.72 -4.39 -9.85
CA PHE A 279 0.38 -4.21 -10.80
C PHE A 279 0.74 -2.72 -10.97
N HIS A 280 -0.24 -1.86 -11.21
CA HIS A 280 -0.01 -0.42 -11.30
C HIS A 280 0.47 0.22 -9.98
N LEU A 281 0.06 -0.33 -8.84
CA LEU A 281 0.57 0.11 -7.55
C LEU A 281 2.06 -0.21 -7.41
N ILE A 282 2.50 -1.39 -7.85
CA ILE A 282 3.92 -1.79 -7.87
C ILE A 282 4.71 -0.85 -8.77
N GLU A 283 4.21 -0.57 -9.96
CA GLU A 283 4.82 0.32 -10.96
C GLU A 283 4.94 1.74 -10.43
N ARG A 284 3.87 2.32 -9.87
CA ARG A 284 3.89 3.67 -9.26
C ARG A 284 4.91 3.77 -8.12
N ASN A 285 5.11 2.68 -7.38
CA ASN A 285 6.13 2.60 -6.33
C ASN A 285 7.53 2.32 -6.89
N ARG A 286 7.69 2.22 -8.22
CA ARG A 286 8.96 1.96 -8.89
C ARG A 286 9.67 0.71 -8.37
N LYS A 287 8.90 -0.34 -8.05
CA LYS A 287 9.41 -1.61 -7.58
C LYS A 287 9.62 -2.59 -8.73
N GLY A 288 10.51 -3.57 -8.56
CA GLY A 288 10.60 -4.68 -9.50
C GLY A 288 9.33 -5.54 -9.42
N VAL A 289 8.97 -6.20 -10.51
CA VAL A 289 7.81 -7.08 -10.54
C VAL A 289 8.12 -8.37 -11.30
N VAL A 290 7.65 -9.48 -10.73
CA VAL A 290 7.56 -10.79 -11.39
C VAL A 290 6.11 -11.23 -11.29
N ILE A 291 5.48 -11.57 -12.41
CA ILE A 291 4.11 -12.10 -12.43
C ILE A 291 4.19 -13.62 -12.35
N VAL A 292 3.44 -14.19 -11.40
CA VAL A 292 3.35 -15.64 -11.21
C VAL A 292 1.92 -16.09 -11.39
N VAL A 293 1.69 -16.88 -12.43
CA VAL A 293 0.41 -17.53 -12.70
C VAL A 293 0.38 -18.83 -11.88
N ASN A 294 -0.22 -18.73 -10.68
CA ASN A 294 -0.31 -19.83 -9.72
C ASN A 294 -1.53 -20.72 -10.00
N LYS A 295 -1.55 -21.89 -9.38
CA LYS A 295 -2.54 -22.94 -9.61
C LYS A 295 -2.53 -23.45 -11.05
N TRP A 296 -1.39 -23.43 -11.70
CA TRP A 296 -1.23 -23.88 -13.08
C TRP A 296 -1.49 -25.39 -13.25
N ASP A 297 -1.49 -26.15 -12.16
CA ASP A 297 -1.87 -27.55 -12.09
C ASP A 297 -3.36 -27.79 -12.37
N LEU A 298 -4.22 -26.81 -12.13
CA LEU A 298 -5.67 -26.88 -12.32
C LEU A 298 -6.14 -26.51 -13.74
N VAL A 299 -5.24 -26.00 -14.58
CA VAL A 299 -5.57 -25.58 -15.95
C VAL A 299 -5.43 -26.76 -16.90
N GLU A 300 -6.46 -27.03 -17.69
CA GLU A 300 -6.38 -27.97 -18.81
C GLU A 300 -5.42 -27.42 -19.86
N LYS A 301 -4.48 -28.25 -20.30
CA LYS A 301 -3.38 -27.84 -21.16
C LYS A 301 -3.45 -28.52 -22.51
N ASP A 302 -3.48 -27.70 -23.54
CA ASP A 302 -3.18 -28.11 -24.91
C ASP A 302 -1.80 -27.53 -25.34
N GLY A 303 -1.36 -27.78 -26.55
CA GLY A 303 -0.06 -27.32 -27.05
C GLY A 303 0.05 -25.80 -27.19
N LYS A 304 -1.03 -25.03 -27.09
CA LYS A 304 -1.07 -23.58 -27.28
C LYS A 304 -1.45 -22.80 -26.03
N THR A 305 -2.06 -23.44 -25.04
CA THR A 305 -2.63 -22.82 -23.82
C THR A 305 -1.64 -21.85 -23.16
N LEU A 306 -0.37 -22.22 -23.00
CA LEU A 306 0.63 -21.39 -22.36
C LEU A 306 0.89 -20.10 -23.15
N ILE A 307 1.04 -20.23 -24.48
CA ILE A 307 1.37 -19.09 -25.37
C ILE A 307 0.19 -18.11 -25.41
N GLU A 308 -1.01 -18.61 -25.53
CA GLU A 308 -2.23 -17.80 -25.59
C GLU A 308 -2.47 -17.09 -24.26
N TYR A 309 -2.27 -17.77 -23.14
CA TYR A 309 -2.41 -17.21 -21.82
C TYR A 309 -1.37 -16.09 -21.57
N GLU A 310 -0.11 -16.34 -21.90
CA GLU A 310 0.96 -15.34 -21.78
C GLU A 310 0.68 -14.12 -22.66
N LYS A 311 0.24 -14.31 -23.91
CA LYS A 311 -0.14 -13.23 -24.81
C LYS A 311 -1.24 -12.35 -24.20
N SER A 312 -2.31 -12.97 -23.68
CA SER A 312 -3.41 -12.26 -23.03
C SER A 312 -2.94 -11.44 -21.83
N LEU A 313 -2.00 -11.96 -21.03
CA LEU A 313 -1.43 -11.21 -19.91
C LEU A 313 -0.63 -10.00 -20.39
N ARG A 314 0.25 -10.20 -21.40
CA ARG A 314 1.08 -9.13 -21.95
C ARG A 314 0.26 -8.00 -22.57
N GLU A 315 -0.87 -8.32 -23.20
CA GLU A 315 -1.81 -7.33 -23.72
C GLU A 315 -2.42 -6.48 -22.58
N LYS A 316 -2.72 -7.09 -21.44
CA LYS A 316 -3.30 -6.39 -20.27
C LYS A 316 -2.31 -5.49 -19.54
N ILE A 317 -1.04 -5.85 -19.49
CA ILE A 317 0.00 -5.06 -18.83
C ILE A 317 0.76 -4.12 -19.77
N ALA A 318 0.30 -3.97 -21.02
CA ALA A 318 0.94 -3.06 -21.96
C ALA A 318 1.01 -1.63 -21.36
N PRO A 319 2.09 -0.86 -21.59
CA PRO A 319 3.20 -1.12 -22.51
C PRO A 319 4.36 -1.96 -21.98
N PHE A 320 4.28 -2.50 -20.79
CA PHE A 320 5.37 -3.24 -20.11
C PHE A 320 5.57 -4.62 -20.75
N LYS A 321 6.63 -4.74 -21.59
CA LYS A 321 6.93 -5.98 -22.34
C LYS A 321 7.92 -6.88 -21.63
N ASP A 322 8.76 -6.32 -20.75
CA ASP A 322 9.93 -7.00 -20.17
C ASP A 322 9.64 -7.62 -18.80
N VAL A 323 8.37 -7.70 -18.40
CA VAL A 323 7.98 -8.33 -17.14
C VAL A 323 8.05 -9.84 -17.27
N ASP A 324 8.77 -10.49 -16.35
CA ASP A 324 8.84 -11.94 -16.27
C ASP A 324 7.48 -12.53 -15.86
N ILE A 325 6.99 -13.50 -16.64
CA ILE A 325 5.76 -14.24 -16.38
C ILE A 325 6.09 -15.71 -16.18
N ILE A 326 5.82 -16.24 -14.99
CA ILE A 326 6.14 -17.63 -14.63
C ILE A 326 4.86 -18.38 -14.27
N PHE A 327 4.66 -19.52 -14.93
CA PHE A 327 3.55 -20.42 -14.64
C PHE A 327 3.99 -21.43 -13.59
N ALA A 328 3.38 -21.41 -12.41
CA ALA A 328 3.78 -22.19 -11.25
C ALA A 328 2.60 -22.84 -10.52
N SER A 329 2.89 -23.76 -9.64
CA SER A 329 1.92 -24.29 -8.68
C SER A 329 2.54 -24.34 -7.28
N ALA A 330 1.93 -23.63 -6.36
CA ALA A 330 2.32 -23.67 -4.95
C ALA A 330 2.00 -25.06 -4.33
N LEU A 331 0.95 -25.71 -4.78
CA LEU A 331 0.53 -27.00 -4.25
C LEU A 331 1.50 -28.13 -4.64
N THR A 332 1.88 -28.19 -5.91
CA THR A 332 2.81 -29.20 -6.43
C THR A 332 4.28 -28.78 -6.33
N LYS A 333 4.54 -27.57 -5.82
CA LYS A 333 5.87 -26.92 -5.72
C LYS A 333 6.57 -26.74 -7.10
N GLN A 334 5.79 -26.79 -8.18
CA GLN A 334 6.34 -26.68 -9.54
C GLN A 334 6.84 -25.27 -9.81
N ARG A 335 8.08 -25.13 -10.26
CA ARG A 335 8.75 -23.90 -10.69
C ARG A 335 8.87 -22.80 -9.63
N LEU A 336 8.68 -23.10 -8.33
CA LEU A 336 8.82 -22.09 -7.26
C LEU A 336 10.24 -21.53 -7.15
N LEU A 337 11.27 -22.37 -7.32
CA LEU A 337 12.67 -21.90 -7.31
C LEU A 337 12.95 -20.95 -8.49
N LYS A 338 12.34 -21.21 -9.66
CA LYS A 338 12.46 -20.31 -10.81
C LYS A 338 11.83 -18.93 -10.54
N VAL A 339 10.78 -18.87 -9.71
CA VAL A 339 10.19 -17.59 -9.27
C VAL A 339 11.18 -16.79 -8.44
N LEU A 340 11.89 -17.45 -7.51
CA LEU A 340 12.91 -16.78 -6.69
C LEU A 340 14.10 -16.32 -7.54
N GLU A 341 14.56 -17.15 -8.48
CA GLU A 341 15.61 -16.81 -9.42
C GLU A 341 15.26 -15.55 -10.22
N ALA A 342 14.06 -15.50 -10.80
CA ALA A 342 13.59 -14.33 -11.55
C ALA A 342 13.49 -13.09 -10.66
N ALA A 343 12.97 -13.21 -9.43
CA ALA A 343 12.87 -12.08 -8.51
C ALA A 343 14.25 -11.50 -8.15
N LEU A 344 15.25 -12.35 -7.91
CA LEU A 344 16.61 -11.92 -7.64
C LEU A 344 17.30 -11.34 -8.88
N GLN A 345 17.02 -11.87 -10.08
CA GLN A 345 17.49 -11.29 -11.32
C GLN A 345 16.94 -9.89 -11.55
N VAL A 346 15.64 -9.69 -11.31
CA VAL A 346 14.99 -8.36 -11.36
C VAL A 346 15.64 -7.41 -10.36
N TYR A 347 15.95 -7.87 -9.14
CA TYR A 347 16.67 -7.07 -8.15
C TYR A 347 18.07 -6.67 -8.66
N ALA A 348 18.84 -7.63 -9.19
CA ALA A 348 20.17 -7.39 -9.73
C ALA A 348 20.13 -6.36 -10.89
N ASN A 349 19.17 -6.50 -11.81
CA ASN A 349 18.99 -5.57 -12.92
C ASN A 349 18.67 -4.14 -12.43
N ARG A 350 17.86 -4.00 -11.37
CA ARG A 350 17.49 -2.71 -10.79
C ARG A 350 18.62 -2.02 -10.04
N THR A 351 19.51 -2.78 -9.43
CA THR A 351 20.63 -2.25 -8.62
C THR A 351 21.91 -2.08 -9.43
N GLN A 352 21.92 -2.54 -10.68
CA GLN A 352 23.07 -2.44 -11.57
C GLN A 352 23.41 -0.97 -11.85
N LYS A 353 24.67 -0.61 -11.62
CA LYS A 353 25.22 0.70 -11.98
C LYS A 353 25.82 0.65 -13.37
N ILE A 354 25.22 1.37 -14.32
CA ILE A 354 25.74 1.50 -15.69
C ILE A 354 26.65 2.74 -15.74
N LYS A 355 27.85 2.58 -16.32
CA LYS A 355 28.77 3.71 -16.52
C LYS A 355 28.16 4.71 -17.51
N THR A 356 28.28 6.00 -17.23
CA THR A 356 27.74 7.07 -18.08
C THR A 356 28.24 7.00 -19.53
N THR A 357 29.50 6.58 -19.74
CA THR A 357 30.07 6.38 -21.07
C THR A 357 29.37 5.27 -21.86
N GLU A 358 28.98 4.18 -21.20
CA GLU A 358 28.27 3.07 -21.84
C GLU A 358 26.80 3.45 -22.11
N LEU A 359 26.17 4.13 -21.16
CA LEU A 359 24.81 4.67 -21.35
C LEU A 359 24.76 5.63 -22.55
N ASN A 360 25.70 6.58 -22.66
CA ASN A 360 25.76 7.52 -23.77
C ASN A 360 26.00 6.80 -25.10
N ARG A 361 26.81 5.76 -25.15
CA ARG A 361 27.03 4.96 -26.35
C ARG A 361 25.75 4.31 -26.85
N ILE A 362 24.96 3.70 -25.92
CA ILE A 362 23.68 3.02 -26.25
C ILE A 362 22.60 4.02 -26.68
N MET A 363 22.59 5.21 -26.08
CA MET A 363 21.57 6.24 -26.38
C MET A 363 21.85 7.03 -27.65
N LEU A 364 23.09 6.99 -28.20
CA LEU A 364 23.50 7.72 -29.41
C LEU A 364 23.55 6.81 -30.65
N GLU A 365 23.43 5.48 -30.49
CA GLU A 365 23.16 4.51 -31.55
C GLU A 365 21.65 4.40 -31.82
#